data_35ea94dd9330b35d3e92c1b63196a3da
#
_entry.id   35ea94dd9330b35d3e92c1b63196a3da
#
_cell.length_a   1.000
_cell.length_b   1.000
_cell.length_c   1.000
_cell.angle_alpha   90.00
_cell.angle_beta   90.00
_cell.angle_gamma   90.00
#
_symmetry.space_group_name_H-M   'P 1'
#
loop_
_entity.id
_entity.type
_entity.pdbx_description
1 polymer ?
#
loop_
_entity_poly.entity_id
_entity_poly.type
_entity_poly.pdbx_seq_one_letter_code
_entity_poly.pdbx_strand_id
1 'polypeptide(L)'
;MHIKGMIVLKEPERRYLKSYQDAYLEYEINNIDDYHFSDGDVFTKFDNYKYERNLKENRVGAHFYWLVDDERDYFIGEVSIRHRLNDELERYGGHIGYGIRCGEWNKGYGTLLLKCALKKAFELGLDSVLITCDDDNIGSYRVMEKNGFRLSDKIENNINGKAILTRRYVLCKQGLRD
;
A
#
# COMPACT_ATOMS: atom_id res chain seq x y z
N MET A 1 24.51 -15.24 14.48
CA MET A 1 23.16 -15.82 14.67
C MET A 1 22.16 -14.76 14.29
N HIS A 2 21.59 -14.79 13.08
CA HIS A 2 20.60 -13.82 12.67
C HIS A 2 19.29 -14.16 13.37
N ILE A 3 18.91 -13.40 14.35
CA ILE A 3 17.56 -13.45 14.94
C ILE A 3 16.64 -12.97 13.82
N LYS A 4 15.86 -13.89 13.29
CA LYS A 4 14.83 -13.59 12.28
C LYS A 4 13.70 -12.91 13.07
N GLY A 5 13.64 -11.58 13.06
CA GLY A 5 12.63 -10.81 13.76
C GLY A 5 11.21 -11.28 13.40
N MET A 6 10.25 -11.04 14.26
CA MET A 6 8.85 -11.39 14.03
C MET A 6 8.20 -10.36 13.12
N ILE A 7 8.15 -10.65 11.81
CA ILE A 7 7.54 -9.76 10.81
C ILE A 7 6.02 -9.94 10.83
N VAL A 8 5.30 -8.88 11.16
CA VAL A 8 3.83 -8.89 11.28
C VAL A 8 3.19 -7.69 10.62
N LEU A 9 1.96 -7.85 10.14
CA LEU A 9 1.10 -6.75 9.70
C LEU A 9 0.18 -6.32 10.84
N LYS A 10 0.25 -5.05 11.21
CA LYS A 10 -0.53 -4.47 12.31
C LYS A 10 -1.19 -3.15 11.92
N GLU A 11 -2.22 -2.74 12.65
CA GLU A 11 -2.63 -1.34 12.64
C GLU A 11 -1.47 -0.46 13.14
N PRO A 12 -1.36 0.79 12.67
CA PRO A 12 -0.29 1.70 13.10
C PRO A 12 -0.27 1.91 14.61
N GLU A 13 0.89 1.74 15.23
CA GLU A 13 1.10 1.94 16.68
C GLU A 13 2.19 2.99 16.93
N ARG A 14 2.03 3.79 18.00
CA ARG A 14 2.95 4.88 18.32
C ARG A 14 4.39 4.42 18.56
N ARG A 15 4.62 3.21 19.03
CA ARG A 15 5.97 2.67 19.25
C ARG A 15 6.82 2.56 17.98
N TYR A 16 6.19 2.41 16.82
CA TYR A 16 6.90 2.37 15.53
C TYR A 16 7.07 3.75 14.88
N LEU A 17 6.49 4.82 15.47
CA LEU A 17 6.43 6.15 14.84
C LEU A 17 7.82 6.67 14.46
N LYS A 18 8.82 6.53 15.35
CA LYS A 18 10.17 6.98 15.06
C LYS A 18 10.75 6.26 13.82
N SER A 19 10.61 4.94 13.78
CA SER A 19 11.11 4.14 12.65
C SER A 19 10.34 4.41 11.34
N TYR A 20 9.03 4.72 11.44
CA TYR A 20 8.22 5.18 10.32
C TYR A 20 8.71 6.51 9.77
N GLN A 21 8.99 7.49 10.64
CA GLN A 21 9.55 8.78 10.25
C GLN A 21 10.94 8.63 9.62
N ASP A 22 11.80 7.78 10.18
CA ASP A 22 13.13 7.50 9.62
C ASP A 22 13.03 6.91 8.20
N ALA A 23 12.02 6.07 7.93
CA ALA A 23 11.80 5.53 6.59
C ALA A 23 11.45 6.63 5.56
N TYR A 24 10.66 7.63 5.95
CA TYR A 24 10.36 8.77 5.07
C TYR A 24 11.60 9.64 4.79
N LEU A 25 12.45 9.85 5.80
CA LEU A 25 13.74 10.54 5.58
C LEU A 25 14.63 9.76 4.59
N GLU A 26 14.59 8.42 4.60
CA GLU A 26 15.31 7.62 3.61
C GLU A 26 14.80 7.87 2.19
N TYR A 27 13.49 8.08 1.98
CA TYR A 27 12.93 8.43 0.66
C TYR A 27 13.44 9.80 0.21
N GLU A 28 13.42 10.81 1.08
CA GLU A 28 13.94 12.15 0.77
C GLU A 28 15.43 12.12 0.40
N ILE A 29 16.26 11.44 1.19
CA ILE A 29 17.70 11.30 0.97
C ILE A 29 18.00 10.61 -0.38
N ASN A 30 17.17 9.66 -0.79
CA ASN A 30 17.34 8.92 -2.05
C ASN A 30 16.60 9.58 -3.23
N ASN A 31 16.04 10.78 -3.07
CA ASN A 31 15.28 11.53 -4.09
C ASN A 31 14.13 10.69 -4.69
N ILE A 32 13.39 10.00 -3.85
CA ILE A 32 12.21 9.22 -4.25
C ILE A 32 10.96 10.03 -3.95
N ASP A 33 10.37 10.63 -4.97
CA ASP A 33 9.28 11.61 -4.84
C ASP A 33 7.91 10.98 -4.53
N ASP A 34 7.78 9.67 -4.58
CA ASP A 34 6.49 8.98 -4.50
C ASP A 34 5.88 8.93 -3.09
N TYR A 35 6.65 9.28 -2.06
CA TYR A 35 6.22 9.22 -0.67
C TYR A 35 6.52 10.50 0.08
N HIS A 36 5.46 11.24 0.39
CA HIS A 36 5.56 12.42 1.23
C HIS A 36 5.03 12.14 2.64
N PHE A 37 5.86 12.41 3.64
CA PHE A 37 5.40 12.46 5.02
C PHE A 37 4.33 13.56 5.14
N SER A 38 3.18 13.22 5.72
CA SER A 38 2.16 14.24 5.97
C SER A 38 2.49 15.01 7.24
N ASP A 39 2.56 16.33 7.14
CA ASP A 39 2.60 17.20 8.31
C ASP A 39 1.41 16.91 9.23
N GLY A 40 1.66 16.83 10.53
CA GLY A 40 0.64 16.61 11.52
C GLY A 40 0.64 15.21 12.14
N ASP A 41 -0.35 14.95 12.98
CA ASP A 41 -0.51 13.64 13.63
C ASP A 41 -1.03 12.60 12.63
N VAL A 42 -0.13 11.73 12.17
CA VAL A 42 -0.44 10.65 11.22
C VAL A 42 -1.54 9.71 11.73
N PHE A 43 -1.66 9.51 13.05
CA PHE A 43 -2.70 8.66 13.64
C PHE A 43 -4.08 9.30 13.50
N THR A 44 -4.21 10.60 13.72
CA THR A 44 -5.45 11.34 13.43
C THR A 44 -5.84 11.21 11.97
N LYS A 45 -4.88 11.28 11.04
CA LYS A 45 -5.13 11.03 9.61
C LYS A 45 -5.68 9.62 9.37
N PHE A 46 -5.05 8.60 9.93
CA PHE A 46 -5.50 7.20 9.76
C PHE A 46 -6.90 6.98 10.34
N ASP A 47 -7.19 7.55 11.50
CA ASP A 47 -8.53 7.49 12.12
C ASP A 47 -9.58 8.20 11.26
N ASN A 48 -9.26 9.36 10.68
CA ASN A 48 -10.15 10.06 9.77
C ASN A 48 -10.50 9.21 8.55
N TYR A 49 -9.53 8.53 7.95
CA TYR A 49 -9.78 7.62 6.83
C TYR A 49 -10.57 6.37 7.27
N LYS A 50 -10.20 5.75 8.39
CA LYS A 50 -10.84 4.53 8.90
C LYS A 50 -12.33 4.75 9.20
N TYR A 51 -12.67 5.89 9.78
CA TYR A 51 -14.04 6.23 10.18
C TYR A 51 -14.74 7.22 9.24
N GLU A 52 -14.14 7.53 8.11
CA GLU A 52 -14.64 8.46 7.09
C GLU A 52 -15.02 9.84 7.66
N ARG A 53 -14.15 10.40 8.51
CA ARG A 53 -14.34 11.70 9.15
C ARG A 53 -13.43 12.74 8.50
N ASN A 54 -13.97 13.93 8.26
CA ASN A 54 -13.18 15.07 7.76
C ASN A 54 -12.35 14.76 6.49
N LEU A 55 -12.82 13.84 5.65
CA LEU A 55 -12.17 13.55 4.39
C LEU A 55 -12.35 14.73 3.41
N LYS A 56 -11.29 15.02 2.66
CA LYS A 56 -11.38 15.95 1.53
C LYS A 56 -12.33 15.38 0.48
N GLU A 57 -12.92 16.28 -0.31
CA GLU A 57 -13.70 15.91 -1.48
C GLU A 57 -12.91 14.89 -2.36
N ASN A 58 -13.62 13.94 -2.94
CA ASN A 58 -13.06 12.84 -3.75
C ASN A 58 -12.11 11.87 -3.01
N ARG A 59 -12.04 11.91 -1.67
CA ARG A 59 -11.36 10.89 -0.88
C ARG A 59 -12.37 9.87 -0.37
N VAL A 60 -11.95 8.62 -0.31
CA VAL A 60 -12.74 7.49 0.21
C VAL A 60 -12.12 6.99 1.51
N GLY A 61 -12.93 6.31 2.32
CA GLY A 61 -12.45 5.66 3.53
C GLY A 61 -11.39 4.59 3.22
N ALA A 62 -10.48 4.39 4.18
CA ALA A 62 -9.42 3.40 4.06
C ALA A 62 -8.92 2.95 5.42
N HIS A 63 -8.53 1.67 5.51
CA HIS A 63 -7.73 1.17 6.62
C HIS A 63 -6.25 1.23 6.26
N PHE A 64 -5.41 1.59 7.24
CA PHE A 64 -3.96 1.59 7.11
C PHE A 64 -3.37 0.49 7.99
N TYR A 65 -2.36 -0.20 7.46
CA TYR A 65 -1.59 -1.19 8.21
C TYR A 65 -0.10 -1.00 7.95
N TRP A 66 0.70 -1.32 8.96
CA TRP A 66 2.15 -1.32 8.87
C TRP A 66 2.70 -2.74 8.94
N LEU A 67 3.60 -3.07 8.03
CA LEU A 67 4.45 -4.24 8.12
C LEU A 67 5.63 -3.85 8.99
N VAL A 68 5.83 -4.56 10.09
CA VAL A 68 6.84 -4.22 11.10
C VAL A 68 7.61 -5.45 11.53
N ASP A 69 8.84 -5.24 11.98
CA ASP A 69 9.56 -6.19 12.82
C ASP A 69 9.23 -5.85 14.28
N ASP A 70 8.40 -6.69 14.88
CA ASP A 70 7.82 -6.45 16.20
C ASP A 70 8.85 -6.54 17.35
N GLU A 71 9.95 -7.27 17.15
CA GLU A 71 11.01 -7.40 18.13
C GLU A 71 11.96 -6.19 18.17
N ARG A 72 12.08 -5.49 17.04
CA ARG A 72 13.00 -4.36 16.88
C ARG A 72 12.31 -3.01 16.85
N ASP A 73 11.00 -2.96 17.03
CA ASP A 73 10.18 -1.76 16.83
C ASP A 73 10.47 -1.07 15.47
N TYR A 74 10.64 -1.87 14.42
CA TYR A 74 11.15 -1.41 13.15
C TYR A 74 10.08 -1.45 12.05
N PHE A 75 9.81 -0.29 11.44
CA PHE A 75 8.90 -0.15 10.31
C PHE A 75 9.55 -0.60 9.00
N ILE A 76 8.84 -1.47 8.26
CA ILE A 76 9.28 -2.03 6.98
C ILE A 76 8.47 -1.49 5.82
N GLY A 77 7.16 -1.28 6.00
CA GLY A 77 6.31 -0.80 4.92
C GLY A 77 4.90 -0.50 5.37
N GLU A 78 4.17 0.24 4.53
CA GLU A 78 2.78 0.64 4.75
C GLU A 78 1.88 0.13 3.64
N VAL A 79 0.65 -0.18 3.99
CA VAL A 79 -0.43 -0.45 3.04
C VAL A 79 -1.69 0.28 3.46
N SER A 80 -2.37 0.88 2.48
CA SER A 80 -3.73 1.40 2.60
C SER A 80 -4.70 0.51 1.85
N ILE A 81 -5.83 0.17 2.47
CA ILE A 81 -6.92 -0.60 1.86
C ILE A 81 -8.16 0.29 1.84
N ARG A 82 -8.54 0.75 0.67
CA ARG A 82 -9.70 1.61 0.44
C ARG A 82 -10.99 0.81 0.50
N HIS A 83 -12.00 1.35 1.16
CA HIS A 83 -13.29 0.66 1.36
C HIS A 83 -14.09 0.53 0.06
N ARG A 84 -13.90 1.45 -0.86
CA ARG A 84 -14.56 1.52 -2.17
C ARG A 84 -13.69 2.29 -3.17
N LEU A 85 -14.08 2.23 -4.41
CA LEU A 85 -13.48 3.04 -5.47
C LEU A 85 -14.42 4.20 -5.86
N ASN A 86 -13.84 5.26 -6.37
CA ASN A 86 -14.48 6.28 -7.16
C ASN A 86 -13.88 6.26 -8.58
N ASP A 87 -14.37 7.07 -9.49
CA ASP A 87 -13.95 7.09 -10.91
C ASP A 87 -12.44 7.25 -11.07
N GLU A 88 -11.80 8.08 -10.22
CA GLU A 88 -10.36 8.28 -10.23
C GLU A 88 -9.63 7.00 -9.81
N LEU A 89 -10.05 6.39 -8.70
CA LEU A 89 -9.42 5.18 -8.17
C LEU A 89 -9.65 3.94 -9.03
N GLU A 90 -10.75 3.89 -9.79
CA GLU A 90 -10.98 2.84 -10.80
C GLU A 90 -9.99 2.95 -11.96
N ARG A 91 -9.58 4.15 -12.31
CA ARG A 91 -8.63 4.40 -13.37
C ARG A 91 -7.18 4.22 -12.91
N TYR A 92 -6.80 4.88 -11.81
CA TYR A 92 -5.47 4.80 -11.22
C TYR A 92 -5.56 4.95 -9.70
N GLY A 93 -4.96 4.03 -8.96
CA GLY A 93 -5.00 4.01 -7.49
C GLY A 93 -5.54 2.70 -6.93
N GLY A 94 -6.68 2.20 -7.44
CA GLY A 94 -7.26 0.92 -7.02
C GLY A 94 -7.65 0.86 -5.55
N HIS A 95 -7.95 -0.34 -5.04
CA HIS A 95 -8.29 -0.58 -3.63
C HIS A 95 -7.06 -0.53 -2.71
N ILE A 96 -5.89 -0.95 -3.19
CA ILE A 96 -4.69 -1.09 -2.36
C ILE A 96 -3.58 -0.19 -2.90
N GLY A 97 -3.04 0.67 -2.02
CA GLY A 97 -1.77 1.36 -2.21
C GLY A 97 -0.77 0.87 -1.17
N TYR A 98 0.47 0.60 -1.56
CA TYR A 98 1.49 0.13 -0.64
C TYR A 98 2.88 0.66 -0.97
N GLY A 99 3.74 0.71 0.04
CA GLY A 99 5.14 1.08 -0.10
C GLY A 99 6.02 0.32 0.88
N ILE A 100 7.27 0.11 0.49
CA ILE A 100 8.29 -0.56 1.30
C ILE A 100 9.46 0.39 1.52
N ARG A 101 9.90 0.55 2.77
CA ARG A 101 11.09 1.30 3.16
C ARG A 101 12.27 1.02 2.20
N CYS A 102 12.99 2.05 1.76
CA CYS A 102 14.03 1.92 0.72
C CYS A 102 15.10 0.89 1.07
N GLY A 103 15.58 0.91 2.31
CA GLY A 103 16.58 -0.05 2.81
C GLY A 103 16.09 -1.51 2.87
N GLU A 104 14.79 -1.74 2.65
CA GLU A 104 14.15 -3.05 2.69
C GLU A 104 13.70 -3.56 1.31
N TRP A 105 14.02 -2.84 0.23
CA TRP A 105 13.70 -3.27 -1.12
C TRP A 105 14.42 -4.57 -1.51
N ASN A 106 13.83 -5.30 -2.45
CA ASN A 106 14.36 -6.55 -3.00
C ASN A 106 14.53 -7.71 -1.98
N LYS A 107 13.98 -7.58 -0.76
CA LYS A 107 14.00 -8.61 0.29
C LYS A 107 12.71 -9.44 0.36
N GLY A 108 11.77 -9.24 -0.57
CA GLY A 108 10.50 -9.96 -0.63
C GLY A 108 9.37 -9.35 0.22
N TYR A 109 9.63 -8.29 0.96
CA TYR A 109 8.63 -7.67 1.84
C TYR A 109 7.42 -7.10 1.10
N GLY A 110 7.56 -6.58 -0.11
CA GLY A 110 6.42 -6.14 -0.93
C GLY A 110 5.44 -7.28 -1.22
N THR A 111 5.96 -8.47 -1.56
CA THR A 111 5.13 -9.65 -1.79
C THR A 111 4.43 -10.11 -0.50
N LEU A 112 5.14 -10.11 0.62
CA LEU A 112 4.57 -10.46 1.94
C LEU A 112 3.51 -9.44 2.36
N LEU A 113 3.81 -8.14 2.24
CA LEU A 113 2.88 -7.07 2.59
C LEU A 113 1.57 -7.18 1.82
N LEU A 114 1.65 -7.33 0.49
CA LEU A 114 0.46 -7.47 -0.34
C LEU A 114 -0.32 -8.75 -0.03
N LYS A 115 0.35 -9.87 0.23
CA LYS A 115 -0.29 -11.12 0.68
C LYS A 115 -1.09 -10.94 1.97
N CYS A 116 -0.51 -10.26 2.96
CA CYS A 116 -1.19 -9.97 4.22
C CYS A 116 -2.34 -8.96 4.04
N ALA A 117 -2.13 -7.94 3.19
CA ALA A 117 -3.13 -6.93 2.88
C ALA A 117 -4.37 -7.52 2.19
N LEU A 118 -4.19 -8.51 1.31
CA LEU A 118 -5.32 -9.21 0.67
C LEU A 118 -6.23 -9.90 1.67
N LYS A 119 -5.66 -10.56 2.70
CA LYS A 119 -6.47 -11.15 3.77
C LYS A 119 -7.32 -10.08 4.46
N LYS A 120 -6.70 -8.94 4.79
CA LYS A 120 -7.41 -7.80 5.40
C LYS A 120 -8.47 -7.20 4.48
N ALA A 121 -8.20 -7.07 3.19
CA ALA A 121 -9.16 -6.57 2.21
C ALA A 121 -10.43 -7.45 2.15
N PHE A 122 -10.27 -8.77 2.17
CA PHE A 122 -11.39 -9.71 2.18
C PHE A 122 -12.10 -9.80 3.54
N GLU A 123 -11.38 -9.61 4.66
CA GLU A 123 -11.99 -9.44 5.99
C GLU A 123 -12.85 -8.17 6.07
N LEU A 124 -12.45 -7.10 5.38
CA LEU A 124 -13.21 -5.85 5.25
C LEU A 124 -14.40 -5.93 4.29
N GLY A 125 -14.64 -7.10 3.67
CA GLY A 125 -15.81 -7.34 2.83
C GLY A 125 -15.63 -7.06 1.35
N LEU A 126 -14.41 -6.83 0.86
CA LEU A 126 -14.17 -6.73 -0.58
C LEU A 126 -14.28 -8.12 -1.22
N ASP A 127 -15.05 -8.25 -2.29
CA ASP A 127 -15.16 -9.51 -3.06
C ASP A 127 -14.12 -9.59 -4.18
N SER A 128 -13.64 -8.44 -4.62
CA SER A 128 -12.56 -8.31 -5.59
C SER A 128 -11.67 -7.12 -5.26
N VAL A 129 -10.41 -7.23 -5.60
CA VAL A 129 -9.40 -6.19 -5.39
C VAL A 129 -8.85 -5.75 -6.73
N LEU A 130 -9.02 -4.47 -7.06
CA LEU A 130 -8.31 -3.78 -8.13
C LEU A 130 -7.05 -3.13 -7.53
N ILE A 131 -5.92 -3.31 -8.18
CA ILE A 131 -4.67 -2.63 -7.85
C ILE A 131 -4.02 -2.13 -9.13
N THR A 132 -3.36 -0.99 -9.07
CA THR A 132 -2.79 -0.35 -10.25
C THR A 132 -1.34 0.03 -10.02
N CYS A 133 -0.58 0.15 -11.10
CA CYS A 133 0.75 0.76 -11.10
C CYS A 133 1.06 1.33 -12.49
N ASP A 134 2.07 2.17 -12.56
CA ASP A 134 2.59 2.65 -13.83
C ASP A 134 3.21 1.49 -14.62
N ASP A 135 3.17 1.57 -15.94
CA ASP A 135 3.58 0.48 -16.83
C ASP A 135 5.06 0.12 -16.70
N ASP A 136 5.89 1.06 -16.33
CA ASP A 136 7.32 0.92 -16.08
C ASP A 136 7.69 0.51 -14.65
N ASN A 137 6.72 0.51 -13.72
CA ASN A 137 6.95 0.07 -12.33
C ASN A 137 7.02 -1.45 -12.23
N ILE A 138 8.16 -2.02 -12.69
CA ILE A 138 8.42 -3.47 -12.71
C ILE A 138 8.30 -4.08 -11.32
N GLY A 139 8.78 -3.39 -10.30
CA GLY A 139 8.73 -3.86 -8.91
C GLY A 139 7.30 -4.11 -8.45
N SER A 140 6.39 -3.18 -8.73
CA SER A 140 5.00 -3.26 -8.31
C SER A 140 4.24 -4.38 -9.04
N TYR A 141 4.28 -4.42 -10.38
CA TYR A 141 3.50 -5.44 -11.08
C TYR A 141 4.01 -6.87 -10.83
N ARG A 142 5.32 -7.08 -10.62
CA ARG A 142 5.87 -8.37 -10.20
C ARG A 142 5.35 -8.83 -8.84
N VAL A 143 5.21 -7.91 -7.90
CA VAL A 143 4.60 -8.19 -6.58
C VAL A 143 3.14 -8.61 -6.74
N MET A 144 2.38 -7.92 -7.60
CA MET A 144 0.98 -8.26 -7.88
C MET A 144 0.85 -9.65 -8.51
N GLU A 145 1.64 -9.94 -9.55
CA GLU A 145 1.63 -11.24 -10.25
C GLU A 145 1.99 -12.40 -9.30
N LYS A 146 2.99 -12.21 -8.42
CA LYS A 146 3.36 -13.21 -7.39
C LYS A 146 2.24 -13.46 -6.37
N ASN A 147 1.33 -12.51 -6.18
CA ASN A 147 0.15 -12.65 -5.32
C ASN A 147 -1.10 -13.13 -6.08
N GLY A 148 -0.95 -13.56 -7.34
CA GLY A 148 -2.03 -14.15 -8.12
C GLY A 148 -2.93 -13.16 -8.85
N PHE A 149 -2.61 -11.88 -8.82
CA PHE A 149 -3.33 -10.89 -9.62
C PHE A 149 -3.13 -11.14 -11.11
N ARG A 150 -4.16 -10.84 -11.87
CA ARG A 150 -4.14 -10.91 -13.33
C ARG A 150 -4.28 -9.52 -13.92
N LEU A 151 -3.47 -9.24 -14.93
CA LEU A 151 -3.61 -8.02 -15.71
C LEU A 151 -4.99 -8.01 -16.40
N SER A 152 -5.80 -7.01 -16.08
CA SER A 152 -7.09 -6.79 -16.74
C SER A 152 -6.89 -6.02 -18.04
N ASP A 153 -6.24 -4.87 -17.93
CA ASP A 153 -5.96 -3.99 -19.07
C ASP A 153 -4.86 -2.97 -18.73
N LYS A 154 -4.59 -2.12 -19.71
CA LYS A 154 -3.76 -0.92 -19.57
C LYS A 154 -4.53 0.28 -20.11
N ILE A 155 -4.54 1.36 -19.37
CA ILE A 155 -5.20 2.59 -19.79
C ILE A 155 -4.27 3.79 -19.71
N GLU A 156 -4.42 4.71 -20.63
CA GLU A 156 -3.75 6.00 -20.56
C GLU A 156 -4.50 6.93 -19.61
N ASN A 157 -3.78 7.56 -18.72
CA ASN A 157 -4.28 8.58 -17.81
C ASN A 157 -3.48 9.88 -18.01
N ASN A 158 -4.16 11.00 -17.86
CA ASN A 158 -3.48 12.29 -17.75
C ASN A 158 -3.42 12.67 -16.25
N ILE A 159 -2.26 12.56 -15.66
CA ILE A 159 -2.05 12.89 -14.25
C ILE A 159 -1.15 14.11 -14.19
N ASN A 160 -1.69 15.23 -13.70
CA ASN A 160 -0.99 16.50 -13.61
C ASN A 160 -0.34 16.95 -14.93
N GLY A 161 -1.03 16.73 -16.06
CA GLY A 161 -0.55 17.10 -17.39
C GLY A 161 0.43 16.10 -18.03
N LYS A 162 0.74 14.99 -17.36
CA LYS A 162 1.57 13.91 -17.92
C LYS A 162 0.71 12.74 -18.35
N ALA A 163 0.95 12.24 -19.56
CA ALA A 163 0.36 10.99 -20.02
C ALA A 163 1.09 9.82 -19.35
N ILE A 164 0.37 9.02 -18.59
CA ILE A 164 0.89 7.85 -17.87
C ILE A 164 0.10 6.63 -18.30
N LEU A 165 0.80 5.60 -18.78
CA LEU A 165 0.19 4.30 -19.05
C LEU A 165 0.10 3.52 -17.73
N THR A 166 -1.12 3.23 -17.31
CA THR A 166 -1.41 2.54 -16.03
C THR A 166 -1.84 1.11 -16.29
N ARG A 167 -1.19 0.16 -15.64
CA ARG A 167 -1.62 -1.25 -15.57
C ARG A 167 -2.68 -1.40 -14.50
N ARG A 168 -3.76 -2.13 -14.82
CA ARG A 168 -4.80 -2.48 -13.86
C ARG A 168 -4.85 -4.00 -13.68
N TYR A 169 -4.68 -4.42 -12.45
CA TYR A 169 -4.65 -5.83 -12.06
C TYR A 169 -5.82 -6.14 -11.14
N VAL A 170 -6.45 -7.28 -11.32
CA VAL A 170 -7.62 -7.71 -10.53
C VAL A 170 -7.38 -9.08 -9.92
N LEU A 171 -7.84 -9.25 -8.68
CA LEU A 171 -7.93 -10.53 -7.98
C LEU A 171 -9.31 -10.65 -7.33
N CYS A 172 -10.04 -11.74 -7.62
CA CYS A 172 -11.31 -12.06 -6.97
C CYS A 172 -11.10 -13.01 -5.80
N LYS A 173 -11.89 -12.87 -4.74
CA LYS A 173 -11.82 -13.69 -3.51
C LYS A 173 -11.90 -15.20 -3.79
N GLN A 174 -12.68 -15.61 -4.78
CA GLN A 174 -12.82 -17.03 -5.20
C GLN A 174 -11.56 -17.59 -5.89
N GLY A 175 -10.56 -16.78 -6.22
CA GLY A 175 -9.32 -17.18 -6.88
C GLY A 175 -8.16 -17.53 -5.94
N LEU A 176 -8.32 -17.32 -4.64
CA LEU A 176 -7.35 -17.75 -3.63
C LEU A 176 -7.57 -19.24 -3.36
N ARG A 177 -6.72 -20.09 -3.94
CA ARG A 177 -6.53 -21.45 -3.44
C ARG A 177 -5.66 -21.35 -2.18
N ASP A 178 -6.11 -21.99 -1.11
CA ASP A 178 -5.42 -22.13 0.19
C ASP A 178 -3.97 -22.64 0.03
#